data_87a946df75443ed747faf42f2f2f50f5
#
_entry.id   87a946df75443ed747faf42f2f2f50f5
#
_cell.length_a   1.000
_cell.length_b   1.000
_cell.length_c   1.000
_cell.angle_alpha   90.00
_cell.angle_beta   90.00
_cell.angle_gamma   90.00
#
_symmetry.space_group_name_H-M   'P 1'
#
loop_
_entity.id
_entity.type
_entity.pdbx_description
1 polymer ?
#
loop_
_entity_poly.entity_id
_entity_poly.type
_entity_poly.pdbx_seq_one_letter_code
_entity_poly.pdbx_strand_id
1 'polypeptide(L)'
;MKKLLTLITLPALALVAACNNEPEEIGGGPVDPMAEQLANAGPVELPPMVAQSKTFRCKDNSLIFVDYMNDNKTAHLRIEKKESAPTILTSEEPGKPFVAEGGYSVTGPGDVIEASLPGKGSQSCKA
;
A
#
# COMPACT_ATOMS: atom_id res chain seq x y z
N MET A 1 -26.59 -29.44 -78.54
CA MET A 1 -26.66 -28.01 -78.21
C MET A 1 -25.99 -27.76 -76.91
N LYS A 2 -24.78 -27.28 -76.97
CA LYS A 2 -23.86 -27.24 -75.82
C LYS A 2 -23.73 -25.79 -75.39
N LYS A 3 -24.18 -25.47 -74.20
CA LYS A 3 -23.98 -24.14 -73.60
C LYS A 3 -22.72 -24.21 -72.74
N LEU A 4 -21.68 -23.56 -73.19
CA LEU A 4 -20.47 -23.31 -72.41
C LEU A 4 -20.81 -22.28 -71.32
N LEU A 5 -20.74 -22.67 -70.09
CA LEU A 5 -20.69 -21.76 -68.97
C LEU A 5 -19.20 -21.44 -68.65
N THR A 6 -18.83 -20.22 -68.96
CA THR A 6 -17.53 -19.68 -68.60
C THR A 6 -17.59 -19.22 -67.14
N LEU A 7 -16.89 -19.92 -66.26
CA LEU A 7 -16.74 -19.54 -64.86
C LEU A 7 -15.67 -18.45 -64.78
N ILE A 8 -16.06 -17.26 -64.48
CA ILE A 8 -15.17 -16.14 -64.18
C ILE A 8 -14.86 -16.20 -62.68
N THR A 9 -13.67 -16.71 -62.37
CA THR A 9 -13.14 -16.63 -61.01
C THR A 9 -12.51 -15.27 -60.80
N LEU A 10 -13.12 -14.44 -59.93
CA LEU A 10 -12.52 -13.21 -59.40
C LEU A 10 -11.53 -13.58 -58.32
N PRO A 11 -10.27 -13.17 -58.40
CA PRO A 11 -9.38 -13.24 -57.25
C PRO A 11 -9.71 -12.05 -56.31
N ALA A 12 -10.23 -12.35 -55.12
CA ALA A 12 -10.34 -11.40 -54.05
C ALA A 12 -8.97 -11.08 -53.52
N LEU A 13 -8.45 -9.90 -53.87
CA LEU A 13 -7.24 -9.35 -53.24
C LEU A 13 -7.59 -8.94 -51.82
N ALA A 14 -7.22 -9.79 -50.85
CA ALA A 14 -7.26 -9.42 -49.44
C ALA A 14 -6.11 -8.44 -49.19
N LEU A 15 -6.43 -7.16 -49.13
CA LEU A 15 -5.55 -6.13 -48.56
C LEU A 15 -5.52 -6.33 -47.06
N VAL A 16 -4.54 -7.07 -46.59
CA VAL A 16 -4.17 -7.09 -45.16
C VAL A 16 -3.49 -5.76 -44.89
N ALA A 17 -4.25 -4.77 -44.43
CA ALA A 17 -3.67 -3.59 -43.82
C ALA A 17 -3.00 -4.03 -42.52
N ALA A 18 -1.72 -4.28 -42.58
CA ALA A 18 -0.89 -4.39 -41.41
C ALA A 18 -0.87 -3.00 -40.73
N CYS A 19 -1.69 -2.84 -39.71
CA CYS A 19 -1.50 -1.75 -38.77
C CYS A 19 -0.22 -2.04 -38.01
N ASN A 20 0.89 -1.54 -38.53
CA ASN A 20 2.12 -1.40 -37.77
C ASN A 20 1.88 -0.31 -36.74
N ASN A 21 1.37 -0.70 -35.57
CA ASN A 21 1.42 0.13 -34.39
C ASN A 21 2.82 -0.04 -33.77
N GLU A 22 3.83 0.44 -34.45
CA GLU A 22 5.08 0.76 -33.78
C GLU A 22 4.78 1.96 -32.88
N PRO A 23 4.99 1.86 -31.56
CA PRO A 23 4.89 3.04 -30.71
C PRO A 23 5.96 4.02 -31.23
N GLU A 24 5.50 5.15 -31.75
CA GLU A 24 6.40 6.26 -32.03
C GLU A 24 7.07 6.62 -30.70
N GLU A 25 8.31 6.21 -30.55
CA GLU A 25 9.17 6.80 -29.55
C GLU A 25 9.34 8.27 -29.94
N ILE A 26 8.60 9.13 -29.27
CA ILE A 26 8.82 10.57 -29.31
C ILE A 26 10.13 10.84 -28.57
N GLY A 27 11.20 10.33 -29.10
CA GLY A 27 12.56 10.50 -28.63
C GLY A 27 13.25 11.61 -29.38
N GLY A 28 12.84 12.83 -29.15
CA GLY A 28 13.43 14.01 -29.78
C GLY A 28 13.21 15.30 -28.98
N GLY A 29 12.77 15.16 -27.73
CA GLY A 29 12.77 16.27 -26.79
C GLY A 29 14.19 16.62 -26.34
N PRO A 30 14.44 17.87 -25.93
CA PRO A 30 15.72 18.22 -25.32
C PRO A 30 16.02 17.25 -24.19
N VAL A 31 17.25 16.78 -24.16
CA VAL A 31 17.74 15.84 -23.12
C VAL A 31 17.40 16.47 -21.78
N ASP A 32 16.49 15.81 -21.04
CA ASP A 32 16.10 16.26 -19.71
C ASP A 32 17.29 16.07 -18.78
N PRO A 33 17.92 17.16 -18.30
CA PRO A 33 19.07 17.04 -17.40
C PRO A 33 18.72 16.34 -16.07
N MET A 34 17.44 16.17 -15.76
CA MET A 34 16.99 15.44 -14.59
C MET A 34 16.84 13.93 -14.85
N ALA A 35 16.81 13.48 -16.11
CA ALA A 35 16.66 12.05 -16.43
C ALA A 35 17.84 11.22 -15.89
N GLU A 36 19.06 11.75 -15.97
CA GLU A 36 20.25 11.10 -15.40
C GLU A 36 20.23 11.10 -13.87
N GLN A 37 19.70 12.14 -13.25
CA GLN A 37 19.56 12.21 -11.79
C GLN A 37 18.49 11.22 -11.29
N LEU A 38 17.41 11.05 -12.04
CA LEU A 38 16.38 10.06 -11.74
C LEU A 38 16.88 8.62 -11.92
N ALA A 39 17.70 8.38 -12.94
CA ALA A 39 18.30 7.06 -13.17
C ALA A 39 19.32 6.68 -12.09
N ASN A 40 19.99 7.65 -11.49
CA ASN A 40 20.94 7.49 -10.39
C ASN A 40 20.31 7.72 -9.01
N ALA A 41 19.03 8.08 -8.93
CA ALA A 41 18.32 8.14 -7.67
C ALA A 41 18.27 6.72 -7.07
N GLY A 42 18.87 6.56 -5.90
CA GLY A 42 18.77 5.31 -5.14
C GLY A 42 17.29 4.99 -4.83
N PRO A 43 17.00 3.76 -4.38
CA PRO A 43 15.64 3.37 -4.04
C PRO A 43 15.07 4.36 -3.01
N VAL A 44 14.00 5.04 -3.38
CA VAL A 44 13.28 5.95 -2.46
C VAL A 44 12.58 5.07 -1.44
N GLU A 45 13.02 5.13 -0.20
CA GLU A 45 12.33 4.49 0.91
C GLU A 45 11.01 5.24 1.14
N LEU A 46 9.90 4.61 0.75
CA LEU A 46 8.57 5.16 0.96
C LEU A 46 8.28 5.21 2.47
N PRO A 47 7.66 6.29 2.97
CA PRO A 47 7.24 6.34 4.36
C PRO A 47 6.27 5.19 4.65
N PRO A 48 6.29 4.62 5.87
CA PRO A 48 5.40 3.54 6.24
C PRO A 48 3.94 4.00 6.12
N MET A 49 3.12 3.14 5.51
CA MET A 49 1.69 3.36 5.34
C MET A 49 0.89 2.52 6.32
N VAL A 50 -0.33 2.95 6.64
CA VAL A 50 -1.24 2.17 7.49
C VAL A 50 -1.62 0.88 6.77
N ALA A 51 -1.24 -0.25 7.36
CA ALA A 51 -1.62 -1.58 6.88
C ALA A 51 -2.95 -2.03 7.49
N GLN A 52 -3.17 -1.74 8.76
CA GLN A 52 -4.36 -2.15 9.49
C GLN A 52 -4.71 -1.14 10.58
N SER A 53 -5.98 -0.75 10.64
CA SER A 53 -6.54 0.07 11.72
C SER A 53 -7.52 -0.76 12.54
N LYS A 54 -7.39 -0.75 13.85
CA LYS A 54 -8.31 -1.41 14.78
C LYS A 54 -8.71 -0.49 15.92
N THR A 55 -9.94 -0.66 16.37
CA THR A 55 -10.47 -0.01 17.57
C THR A 55 -10.63 -1.05 18.66
N PHE A 56 -10.09 -0.77 19.82
CA PHE A 56 -10.16 -1.68 20.96
C PHE A 56 -10.87 -1.01 22.13
N ARG A 57 -11.62 -1.82 22.87
CA ARG A 57 -12.17 -1.44 24.16
C ARG A 57 -11.40 -2.19 25.26
N CYS A 58 -10.83 -1.43 26.17
CA CYS A 58 -10.06 -1.95 27.28
C CYS A 58 -10.94 -2.31 28.50
N LYS A 59 -10.39 -3.03 29.47
CA LYS A 59 -11.14 -3.45 30.67
C LYS A 59 -11.69 -2.29 31.50
N ASP A 60 -11.03 -1.15 31.46
CA ASP A 60 -11.47 0.09 32.12
C ASP A 60 -12.49 0.89 31.29
N ASN A 61 -13.05 0.32 30.23
CA ASN A 61 -13.93 0.95 29.24
C ASN A 61 -13.30 2.06 28.38
N SER A 62 -12.02 2.29 28.47
CA SER A 62 -11.37 3.23 27.55
C SER A 62 -11.34 2.66 26.13
N LEU A 63 -11.47 3.57 25.17
CA LEU A 63 -11.32 3.26 23.74
C LEU A 63 -9.92 3.64 23.30
N ILE A 64 -9.29 2.75 22.59
CA ILE A 64 -8.02 3.02 21.92
C ILE A 64 -8.12 2.66 20.44
N PHE A 65 -7.45 3.45 19.63
CA PHE A 65 -7.35 3.27 18.19
C PHE A 65 -5.90 3.00 17.86
N VAL A 66 -5.64 1.88 17.20
CA VAL A 66 -4.28 1.47 16.84
C VAL A 66 -4.20 1.29 15.32
N ASP A 67 -3.33 2.06 14.71
CA ASP A 67 -2.97 1.92 13.31
C ASP A 67 -1.61 1.22 13.22
N TYR A 68 -1.60 0.00 12.74
CA TYR A 68 -0.38 -0.77 12.48
C TYR A 68 0.16 -0.44 11.09
N MET A 69 1.43 -0.12 10.99
CA MET A 69 2.08 0.22 9.73
C MET A 69 2.56 -1.03 8.98
N ASN A 70 2.75 -0.89 7.68
CA ASN A 70 3.21 -1.96 6.80
C ASN A 70 4.68 -2.36 7.00
N ASP A 71 5.43 -1.59 7.76
CA ASP A 71 6.81 -1.88 8.15
C ASP A 71 6.92 -2.95 9.25
N ASN A 72 5.80 -3.33 9.87
CA ASN A 72 5.71 -4.23 11.03
C ASN A 72 6.54 -3.77 12.27
N LYS A 73 6.97 -2.54 12.29
CA LYS A 73 7.80 -1.94 13.35
C LYS A 73 7.19 -0.70 13.97
N THR A 74 6.22 -0.09 13.30
CA THR A 74 5.59 1.15 13.75
C THR A 74 4.10 0.95 13.96
N ALA A 75 3.57 1.52 15.04
CA ALA A 75 2.14 1.61 15.30
C ALA A 75 1.80 3.01 15.82
N HIS A 76 0.66 3.53 15.45
CA HIS A 76 0.12 4.79 15.94
C HIS A 76 -1.03 4.51 16.90
N LEU A 77 -0.88 4.95 18.14
CA LEU A 77 -1.88 4.82 19.19
C LEU A 77 -2.60 6.13 19.42
N ARG A 78 -3.93 6.12 19.41
CA ARG A 78 -4.77 7.23 19.85
C ARG A 78 -5.69 6.77 20.96
N ILE A 79 -5.92 7.61 21.92
CA ILE A 79 -6.74 7.32 23.11
C ILE A 79 -7.98 8.19 23.07
N GLU A 80 -9.14 7.60 23.38
CA GLU A 80 -10.46 8.20 23.48
C GLU A 80 -11.03 8.76 22.18
N LYS A 81 -10.23 9.43 21.36
CA LYS A 81 -10.67 10.06 20.11
C LYS A 81 -9.78 9.65 18.95
N LYS A 82 -10.41 9.28 17.84
CA LYS A 82 -9.71 8.90 16.61
C LYS A 82 -8.95 10.09 15.98
N GLU A 83 -9.43 11.30 16.21
CA GLU A 83 -8.86 12.53 15.66
C GLU A 83 -7.71 13.11 16.53
N SER A 84 -7.44 12.50 17.68
CA SER A 84 -6.33 12.93 18.54
C SER A 84 -4.98 12.71 17.87
N ALA A 85 -4.00 13.51 18.24
CA ALA A 85 -2.62 13.29 17.80
C ALA A 85 -2.16 11.89 18.21
N PRO A 86 -1.58 11.11 17.29
CA PRO A 86 -1.13 9.77 17.60
C PRO A 86 0.14 9.77 18.45
N THR A 87 0.22 8.84 19.39
CA THR A 87 1.48 8.45 20.00
C THR A 87 2.13 7.39 19.10
N ILE A 88 3.32 7.66 18.64
CA ILE A 88 4.07 6.76 17.77
C ILE A 88 4.77 5.73 18.64
N LEU A 89 4.45 4.46 18.43
CA LEU A 89 5.10 3.33 19.09
C LEU A 89 5.99 2.61 18.08
N THR A 90 7.09 2.09 18.56
CA THR A 90 8.03 1.32 17.74
C THR A 90 8.29 -0.05 18.35
N SER A 91 8.56 -1.03 17.50
CA SER A 91 9.00 -2.36 17.90
C SER A 91 10.39 -2.63 17.35
N GLU A 92 11.26 -3.19 18.16
CA GLU A 92 12.61 -3.56 17.73
C GLU A 92 12.61 -4.69 16.71
N GLU A 93 11.64 -5.59 16.83
CA GLU A 93 11.52 -6.76 15.96
C GLU A 93 10.05 -7.05 15.66
N PRO A 94 9.74 -7.58 14.47
CA PRO A 94 8.40 -8.04 14.14
C PRO A 94 7.91 -9.08 15.17
N GLY A 95 6.70 -8.89 15.68
CA GLY A 95 6.08 -9.78 16.67
C GLY A 95 6.34 -9.42 18.13
N LYS A 96 7.23 -8.47 18.40
CA LYS A 96 7.38 -7.89 19.75
C LYS A 96 6.37 -6.77 19.98
N PRO A 97 6.10 -6.41 21.25
CA PRO A 97 5.24 -5.28 21.56
C PRO A 97 5.79 -3.97 20.99
N PHE A 98 4.87 -3.13 20.55
CA PHE A 98 5.19 -1.75 20.17
C PHE A 98 5.23 -0.89 21.44
N VAL A 99 6.28 -0.14 21.62
CA VAL A 99 6.52 0.67 22.83
C VAL A 99 6.82 2.12 22.48
N ALA A 100 6.48 3.02 23.38
CA ALA A 100 6.86 4.42 23.31
C ALA A 100 7.27 4.94 24.70
N GLU A 101 7.96 6.06 24.71
CA GLU A 101 8.28 6.76 25.95
C GLU A 101 7.01 7.12 26.74
N GLY A 102 7.12 7.18 28.06
CA GLY A 102 5.99 7.48 28.92
C GLY A 102 5.18 6.26 29.37
N GLY A 103 5.62 5.04 29.05
CA GLY A 103 4.98 3.81 29.51
C GLY A 103 3.85 3.31 28.62
N TYR A 104 3.83 3.73 27.37
CA TYR A 104 2.91 3.20 26.36
C TYR A 104 3.45 1.89 25.80
N SER A 105 2.61 0.88 25.75
CA SER A 105 2.89 -0.33 24.97
C SER A 105 1.61 -0.95 24.42
N VAL A 106 1.72 -1.61 23.27
CA VAL A 106 0.63 -2.34 22.63
C VAL A 106 1.19 -3.59 22.00
N THR A 107 0.56 -4.73 22.21
CA THR A 107 0.92 -5.97 21.51
C THR A 107 0.39 -5.97 20.08
N GLY A 108 0.82 -6.93 19.28
CA GLY A 108 0.54 -7.00 17.84
C GLY A 108 -0.93 -7.09 17.44
N PRO A 109 -1.23 -7.14 16.14
CA PRO A 109 -2.55 -6.89 15.56
C PRO A 109 -3.55 -8.06 15.75
N GLY A 110 -3.79 -8.50 16.97
CA GLY A 110 -4.81 -9.49 17.32
C GLY A 110 -6.20 -8.87 17.52
N ASP A 111 -7.19 -9.69 17.82
CA ASP A 111 -8.53 -9.24 18.24
C ASP A 111 -8.58 -8.96 19.76
N VAL A 112 -7.63 -9.53 20.48
CA VAL A 112 -7.37 -9.24 21.88
C VAL A 112 -5.91 -8.86 22.00
N ILE A 113 -5.63 -7.71 22.58
CA ILE A 113 -4.29 -7.19 22.78
C ILE A 113 -4.08 -6.81 24.24
N GLU A 114 -2.83 -6.76 24.67
CA GLU A 114 -2.45 -6.07 25.89
C GLU A 114 -1.96 -4.68 25.55
N ALA A 115 -2.51 -3.70 26.25
CA ALA A 115 -2.10 -2.31 26.13
C ALA A 115 -1.72 -1.77 27.50
N SER A 116 -0.58 -1.11 27.59
CA SER A 116 -0.18 -0.33 28.76
C SER A 116 -0.33 1.15 28.45
N LEU A 117 -1.03 1.83 29.33
CA LEU A 117 -1.27 3.27 29.23
C LEU A 117 -0.75 3.96 30.49
N PRO A 118 -0.16 5.15 30.37
CA PRO A 118 0.29 5.93 31.52
C PRO A 118 -0.83 6.15 32.53
N GLY A 119 -0.57 5.84 33.80
CA GLY A 119 -1.53 5.97 34.89
C GLY A 119 -2.63 4.90 34.96
N LYS A 120 -2.73 4.01 33.99
CA LYS A 120 -3.72 2.93 33.95
C LYS A 120 -3.11 1.52 34.03
N GLY A 121 -1.80 1.42 33.80
CA GLY A 121 -1.07 0.14 33.78
C GLY A 121 -1.40 -0.71 32.56
N SER A 122 -0.99 -1.97 32.62
CA SER A 122 -1.25 -2.96 31.57
C SER A 122 -2.64 -3.55 31.72
N GLN A 123 -3.39 -3.60 30.62
CA GLN A 123 -4.74 -4.14 30.57
C GLN A 123 -5.04 -4.82 29.24
N SER A 124 -5.95 -5.77 29.29
CA SER A 124 -6.44 -6.44 28.09
C SER A 124 -7.48 -5.56 27.40
N CYS A 125 -7.33 -5.40 26.09
CA CYS A 125 -8.25 -4.65 25.24
C CYS A 125 -8.75 -5.55 24.11
N LYS A 126 -10.01 -5.44 23.74
CA LYS A 126 -10.69 -6.28 22.78
C LYS A 126 -11.27 -5.44 21.64
N ALA A 127 -11.08 -5.91 20.38
CA ALA A 127 -11.66 -5.31 19.19
C ALA A 127 -13.15 -5.62 19.05
#